data_35409ff14d8868822b4f7361aaad0d1e
#
_entry.id   35409ff14d8868822b4f7361aaad0d1e
#
_cell.length_a   1.000
_cell.length_b   1.000
_cell.length_c   1.000
_cell.angle_alpha   90.00
_cell.angle_beta   90.00
_cell.angle_gamma   90.00
#
_symmetry.space_group_name_H-M   'P 1'
#
loop_
_entity.id
_entity.type
_entity.pdbx_description
1 polymer ?
#
loop_
_entity_poly.entity_id
_entity_poly.type
_entity_poly.pdbx_seq_one_letter_code
_entity_poly.pdbx_strand_id
1 'polypeptide(L)'
;MIVALRICTRRRYIPKADGQQRPLAVAALEDKIVQGAACAVLNAIYEEDFLGFSYGFRPKRSQHDALDALMFGIYSTKVNYIFDADLRRFFDSVSQQWLVRFLKHRIADRRMIHLIQKWLQAGRAGRRSAHGQ
;
A
#
# COMPACT_ATOMS: atom_id res chain seq x y z
N MET A 1 14.87 18.61 -15.09
CA MET A 1 15.95 17.64 -14.86
C MET A 1 15.38 16.52 -14.02
N ILE A 2 15.04 15.40 -14.65
CA ILE A 2 14.44 14.23 -13.95
C ILE A 2 15.60 13.46 -13.36
N VAL A 3 15.78 13.57 -12.05
CA VAL A 3 16.73 12.73 -11.32
C VAL A 3 16.29 11.27 -11.56
N ALA A 4 17.15 10.51 -12.22
CA ALA A 4 16.96 9.07 -12.36
C ALA A 4 17.21 8.44 -10.99
N LEU A 5 16.19 8.44 -10.13
CA LEU A 5 16.22 7.73 -8.86
C LEU A 5 16.38 6.24 -9.18
N ARG A 6 17.59 5.73 -8.98
CA ARG A 6 17.84 4.29 -8.96
C ARG A 6 17.21 3.77 -7.69
N ILE A 7 16.19 2.96 -7.82
CA ILE A 7 15.56 2.29 -6.67
C ILE A 7 16.55 1.23 -6.19
N CYS A 8 17.39 1.59 -5.25
CA CYS A 8 18.25 0.66 -4.52
C CYS A 8 17.46 0.07 -3.36
N THR A 9 16.85 -1.09 -3.57
CA THR A 9 16.24 -1.85 -2.49
C THR A 9 17.17 -2.96 -2.02
N ARG A 10 17.51 -2.95 -0.72
CA ARG A 10 18.20 -4.06 -0.06
C ARG A 10 17.16 -5.00 0.52
N ARG A 11 17.19 -6.27 0.11
CA ARG A 11 16.30 -7.29 0.66
C ARG A 11 16.85 -7.80 1.99
N ARG A 12 15.98 -7.84 3.01
CA ARG A 12 16.22 -8.47 4.31
C ARG A 12 15.12 -9.47 4.58
N TYR A 13 15.44 -10.53 5.30
CA TYR A 13 14.48 -11.56 5.69
C TYR A 13 14.26 -11.49 7.20
N ILE A 14 12.99 -11.49 7.61
CA ILE A 14 12.60 -11.52 9.03
C ILE A 14 11.86 -12.83 9.29
N PRO A 15 12.22 -13.59 10.34
CA PRO A 15 11.51 -14.79 10.71
C PRO A 15 10.08 -14.45 11.16
N LYS A 16 9.12 -15.27 10.75
CA LYS A 16 7.76 -15.26 11.25
C LYS A 16 7.62 -16.23 12.41
N ALA A 17 6.55 -16.09 13.20
CA ALA A 17 6.23 -17.01 14.29
C ALA A 17 5.98 -18.46 13.82
N ASP A 18 5.60 -18.66 12.55
CA ASP A 18 5.38 -19.96 11.91
C ASP A 18 6.67 -20.59 11.33
N GLY A 19 7.84 -20.02 11.61
CA GLY A 19 9.13 -20.47 11.09
C GLY A 19 9.45 -20.07 9.66
N GLN A 20 8.49 -19.47 8.93
CA GLN A 20 8.72 -18.96 7.58
C GLN A 20 9.46 -17.63 7.63
N GLN A 21 10.11 -17.27 6.53
CA GLN A 21 10.78 -15.97 6.37
C GLN A 21 9.91 -14.98 5.61
N ARG A 22 9.78 -13.76 6.15
CA ARG A 22 9.13 -12.64 5.45
C ARG A 22 10.20 -11.78 4.77
N PRO A 23 10.20 -11.68 3.43
CA PRO A 23 11.10 -10.76 2.74
C PRO A 23 10.67 -9.32 2.99
N LEU A 24 11.61 -8.48 3.42
CA LEU A 24 11.45 -7.03 3.52
C LEU A 24 12.35 -6.35 2.50
N ALA A 25 11.79 -5.43 1.74
CA ALA A 25 12.54 -4.54 0.86
C ALA A 25 12.82 -3.23 1.60
N VAL A 26 14.09 -2.95 1.85
CA VAL A 26 14.52 -1.69 2.48
C VAL A 26 14.93 -0.74 1.37
N ALA A 27 14.13 0.30 1.15
CA ALA A 27 14.43 1.34 0.18
C ALA A 27 15.55 2.26 0.69
N ALA A 28 16.32 2.87 -0.22
CA ALA A 28 17.28 3.92 0.10
C ALA A 28 16.59 5.12 0.77
N LEU A 29 17.35 5.92 1.51
CA LEU A 29 16.80 7.06 2.24
C LEU A 29 16.13 8.07 1.31
N GLU A 30 16.77 8.37 0.19
CA GLU A 30 16.28 9.28 -0.84
C GLU A 30 14.94 8.80 -1.41
N ASP A 31 14.83 7.50 -1.69
CA ASP A 31 13.59 6.90 -2.16
C ASP A 31 12.47 7.00 -1.10
N LYS A 32 12.79 6.80 0.17
CA LYS A 32 11.81 6.94 1.27
C LYS A 32 11.29 8.36 1.39
N ILE A 33 12.16 9.38 1.24
CA ILE A 33 11.76 10.78 1.27
C ILE A 33 10.80 11.09 0.13
N VAL A 34 11.13 10.67 -1.10
CA VAL A 34 10.29 10.91 -2.27
C VAL A 34 8.98 10.14 -2.18
N GLN A 35 9.01 8.89 -1.69
CA GLN A 35 7.80 8.09 -1.43
C GLN A 35 6.92 8.75 -0.37
N GLY A 36 7.50 9.28 0.71
CA GLY A 36 6.77 10.01 1.74
C GLY A 36 6.07 11.27 1.18
N ALA A 37 6.77 12.04 0.37
CA ALA A 37 6.20 13.22 -0.29
C ALA A 37 5.07 12.83 -1.26
N ALA A 38 5.27 11.79 -2.07
CA ALA A 38 4.24 11.28 -2.96
C ALA A 38 3.01 10.77 -2.18
N CYS A 39 3.23 10.06 -1.07
CA CYS A 39 2.17 9.57 -0.19
C CYS A 39 1.35 10.73 0.41
N ALA A 40 2.00 11.82 0.82
CA ALA A 40 1.31 13.01 1.34
C ALA A 40 0.37 13.62 0.30
N VAL A 41 0.83 13.73 -0.96
CA VAL A 41 0.00 14.23 -2.07
C VAL A 41 -1.16 13.28 -2.37
N LEU A 42 -0.89 11.96 -2.44
CA LEU A 42 -1.92 10.96 -2.69
C LEU A 42 -2.97 10.93 -1.58
N ASN A 43 -2.56 11.04 -0.32
CA ASN A 43 -3.48 11.13 0.81
C ASN A 43 -4.40 12.36 0.68
N ALA A 44 -3.86 13.53 0.33
CA ALA A 44 -4.67 14.72 0.15
C ALA A 44 -5.72 14.58 -0.97
N ILE A 45 -5.40 13.79 -2.02
CA ILE A 45 -6.33 13.57 -3.14
C ILE A 45 -7.39 12.52 -2.79
N TYR A 46 -6.98 11.41 -2.17
CA TYR A 46 -7.84 10.23 -1.98
C TYR A 46 -8.55 10.18 -0.63
N GLU A 47 -8.16 11.01 0.34
CA GLU A 47 -8.81 11.04 1.65
C GLU A 47 -10.30 11.38 1.54
N GLU A 48 -10.67 12.23 0.58
CA GLU A 48 -12.05 12.61 0.29
C GLU A 48 -12.89 11.45 -0.29
N ASP A 49 -12.24 10.47 -0.93
CA ASP A 49 -12.92 9.33 -1.55
C ASP A 49 -13.16 8.18 -0.55
N PHE A 50 -12.48 8.18 0.60
CA PHE A 50 -12.61 7.10 1.58
C PHE A 50 -13.93 7.18 2.36
N LEU A 51 -14.59 6.04 2.47
CA LEU A 51 -15.79 5.92 3.28
C LEU A 51 -15.47 6.03 4.78
N GLY A 52 -16.42 6.50 5.58
CA GLY A 52 -16.25 6.75 7.01
C GLY A 52 -15.81 5.53 7.82
N PHE A 53 -16.17 4.32 7.36
CA PHE A 53 -15.80 3.05 7.99
C PHE A 53 -14.49 2.44 7.47
N SER A 54 -13.76 3.12 6.60
CA SER A 54 -12.41 2.70 6.18
C SER A 54 -11.38 3.26 7.15
N TYR A 55 -10.57 2.40 7.78
CA TYR A 55 -9.60 2.79 8.82
C TYR A 55 -8.16 2.49 8.43
N GLY A 56 -7.91 1.50 7.57
CA GLY A 56 -6.58 1.03 7.24
C GLY A 56 -5.70 2.06 6.54
N PHE A 57 -4.50 2.30 7.08
CA PHE A 57 -3.46 3.17 6.50
C PHE A 57 -3.87 4.61 6.20
N ARG A 58 -4.93 5.11 6.84
CA ARG A 58 -5.39 6.50 6.69
C ARG A 58 -4.79 7.42 7.77
N PRO A 59 -4.49 8.68 7.43
CA PRO A 59 -4.07 9.67 8.43
C PRO A 59 -5.14 9.84 9.52
N LYS A 60 -4.71 9.96 10.77
CA LYS A 60 -5.59 10.18 11.93
C LYS A 60 -6.65 9.08 12.15
N ARG A 61 -6.47 7.91 11.58
CA ARG A 61 -7.30 6.72 11.82
C ARG A 61 -6.43 5.61 12.39
N SER A 62 -6.91 4.95 13.42
CA SER A 62 -6.19 3.87 14.10
C SER A 62 -6.98 2.56 14.07
N GLN A 63 -6.29 1.48 14.39
CA GLN A 63 -6.94 0.18 14.58
C GLN A 63 -7.89 0.19 15.79
N HIS A 64 -7.62 1.01 16.82
CA HIS A 64 -8.51 1.15 17.97
C HIS A 64 -9.81 1.84 17.58
N ASP A 65 -9.77 2.89 16.76
CA ASP A 65 -10.98 3.54 16.24
C ASP A 65 -11.84 2.55 15.44
N ALA A 66 -11.22 1.64 14.69
CA ALA A 66 -11.93 0.59 13.96
C ALA A 66 -12.63 -0.39 14.90
N LEU A 67 -11.95 -0.81 15.97
CA LEU A 67 -12.51 -1.70 16.98
C LEU A 67 -13.65 -1.03 17.76
N ASP A 68 -13.48 0.23 18.15
CA ASP A 68 -14.52 1.00 18.85
C ASP A 68 -15.77 1.15 17.99
N ALA A 69 -15.60 1.48 16.69
CA ALA A 69 -16.71 1.54 15.76
C ALA A 69 -17.41 0.19 15.57
N LEU A 70 -16.67 -0.91 15.50
CA LEU A 70 -17.21 -2.26 15.43
C LEU A 70 -18.01 -2.61 16.70
N MET A 71 -17.43 -2.34 17.87
CA MET A 71 -18.08 -2.55 19.18
C MET A 71 -19.39 -1.76 19.26
N PHE A 72 -19.35 -0.48 18.93
CA PHE A 72 -20.54 0.35 18.90
C PHE A 72 -21.61 -0.22 17.96
N GLY A 73 -21.22 -0.64 16.75
CA GLY A 73 -22.15 -1.27 15.78
C GLY A 73 -22.80 -2.54 16.33
N ILE A 74 -22.03 -3.42 16.99
CA ILE A 74 -22.54 -4.66 17.57
C ILE A 74 -23.53 -4.38 18.73
N TYR A 75 -23.22 -3.41 19.59
CA TYR A 75 -24.08 -3.10 20.74
C TYR A 75 -25.33 -2.28 20.39
N SER A 76 -25.24 -1.40 19.38
CA SER A 76 -26.34 -0.51 19.03
C SER A 76 -27.33 -1.09 18.03
N THR A 77 -26.97 -2.17 17.34
CA THR A 77 -27.83 -2.81 16.33
C THR A 77 -27.97 -4.31 16.59
N LYS A 78 -29.09 -4.90 16.15
CA LYS A 78 -29.28 -6.35 16.22
C LYS A 78 -28.43 -7.04 15.15
N VAL A 79 -27.19 -7.36 15.50
CA VAL A 79 -26.27 -8.09 14.62
C VAL A 79 -26.47 -9.59 14.82
N ASN A 80 -26.86 -10.31 13.76
CA ASN A 80 -27.02 -11.76 13.79
C ASN A 80 -25.76 -12.49 13.28
N TYR A 81 -25.00 -11.84 12.38
CA TYR A 81 -23.82 -12.44 11.75
C TYR A 81 -22.69 -11.42 11.62
N ILE A 82 -21.47 -11.88 11.84
CA ILE A 82 -20.24 -11.12 11.56
C ILE A 82 -19.50 -11.90 10.48
N PHE A 83 -19.22 -11.23 9.36
CA PHE A 83 -18.45 -11.79 8.27
C PHE A 83 -17.04 -11.18 8.30
N ASP A 84 -16.04 -12.03 8.55
CA ASP A 84 -14.61 -11.66 8.47
C ASP A 84 -14.01 -12.20 7.19
N ALA A 85 -13.37 -11.34 6.39
CA ALA A 85 -12.78 -11.70 5.13
C ALA A 85 -11.41 -11.03 4.93
N ASP A 86 -10.43 -11.82 4.51
CA ASP A 86 -9.10 -11.34 4.15
C ASP A 86 -8.72 -11.74 2.72
N LEU A 87 -8.09 -10.80 2.00
CA LEU A 87 -7.65 -11.03 0.64
C LEU A 87 -6.22 -11.60 0.63
N ARG A 88 -6.12 -12.90 0.40
CA ARG A 88 -4.84 -13.59 0.34
C ARG A 88 -3.96 -13.03 -0.78
N ARG A 89 -2.73 -12.61 -0.43
CA ARG A 89 -1.73 -12.09 -1.38
C ARG A 89 -2.24 -10.89 -2.20
N PHE A 90 -3.03 -10.01 -1.60
CA PHE A 90 -3.61 -8.85 -2.28
C PHE A 90 -2.58 -8.08 -3.11
N PHE A 91 -1.46 -7.65 -2.50
CA PHE A 91 -0.43 -6.86 -3.19
C PHE A 91 0.29 -7.60 -4.33
N ASP A 92 0.25 -8.93 -4.33
CA ASP A 92 0.84 -9.75 -5.41
C ASP A 92 -0.15 -9.93 -6.58
N SER A 93 -1.45 -9.89 -6.28
CA SER A 93 -2.54 -10.11 -7.25
C SER A 93 -3.02 -8.85 -7.95
N VAL A 94 -2.76 -7.67 -7.38
CA VAL A 94 -3.21 -6.39 -7.96
C VAL A 94 -2.59 -6.17 -9.34
N SER A 95 -3.45 -5.94 -10.33
CA SER A 95 -3.03 -5.54 -11.66
C SER A 95 -2.45 -4.13 -11.67
N GLN A 96 -1.14 -4.01 -11.93
CA GLN A 96 -0.48 -2.71 -12.02
C GLN A 96 -1.05 -1.84 -13.15
N GLN A 97 -1.54 -2.46 -14.22
CA GLN A 97 -2.16 -1.72 -15.32
C GLN A 97 -3.45 -1.02 -14.87
N TRP A 98 -4.31 -1.74 -14.14
CA TRP A 98 -5.52 -1.16 -13.57
C TRP A 98 -5.20 -0.10 -12.52
N LEU A 99 -4.22 -0.35 -11.64
CA LEU A 99 -3.79 0.63 -10.65
C LEU A 99 -3.38 1.95 -11.31
N VAL A 100 -2.56 1.89 -12.36
CA VAL A 100 -2.14 3.09 -13.12
C VAL A 100 -3.34 3.77 -13.81
N ARG A 101 -4.31 2.99 -14.30
CA ARG A 101 -5.54 3.54 -14.88
C ARG A 101 -6.35 4.34 -13.86
N PHE A 102 -6.56 3.79 -12.67
CA PHE A 102 -7.26 4.48 -11.58
C PHE A 102 -6.52 5.75 -11.16
N LEU A 103 -5.21 5.69 -11.01
CA LEU A 103 -4.41 6.88 -10.70
C LEU A 103 -4.57 7.98 -11.76
N LYS A 104 -4.52 7.63 -13.05
CA LYS A 104 -4.71 8.58 -14.15
C LYS A 104 -6.09 9.22 -14.18
N HIS A 105 -7.10 8.57 -13.62
CA HIS A 105 -8.44 9.12 -13.54
C HIS A 105 -8.53 10.33 -12.59
N ARG A 106 -7.71 10.32 -11.52
CA ARG A 106 -7.71 11.38 -10.48
C ARG A 106 -6.51 12.32 -10.57
N ILE A 107 -5.42 11.88 -11.16
CA ILE A 107 -4.14 12.61 -11.19
C ILE A 107 -3.80 12.94 -12.63
N ALA A 108 -3.81 14.23 -12.95
CA ALA A 108 -3.45 14.73 -14.28
C ALA A 108 -1.92 14.90 -14.47
N ASP A 109 -1.15 14.99 -13.37
CA ASP A 109 0.30 15.17 -13.43
C ASP A 109 1.00 13.89 -13.94
N ARG A 110 1.48 14.00 -15.18
CA ARG A 110 2.22 12.90 -15.83
C ARG A 110 3.52 12.53 -15.12
N ARG A 111 4.16 13.47 -14.41
CA ARG A 111 5.42 13.23 -13.70
C ARG A 111 5.18 12.32 -12.50
N MET A 112 4.12 12.60 -11.74
CA MET A 112 3.67 11.77 -10.62
C MET A 112 3.34 10.35 -11.09
N ILE A 113 2.54 10.22 -12.15
CA ILE A 113 2.17 8.92 -12.71
C ILE A 113 3.42 8.15 -13.17
N HIS A 114 4.36 8.81 -13.86
CA HIS A 114 5.59 8.18 -14.32
C HIS A 114 6.48 7.72 -13.15
N LEU A 115 6.56 8.49 -12.08
CA LEU A 115 7.29 8.13 -10.86
C LEU A 115 6.71 6.87 -10.23
N ILE A 116 5.39 6.81 -10.07
CA ILE A 116 4.69 5.64 -9.51
C ILE A 116 4.90 4.40 -10.40
N GLN A 117 4.81 4.56 -11.72
CA GLN A 117 5.07 3.46 -12.66
C GLN A 117 6.49 2.90 -12.52
N LYS A 118 7.50 3.75 -12.35
CA LYS A 118 8.88 3.31 -12.08
C LYS A 118 8.99 2.48 -10.81
N TRP A 119 8.34 2.90 -9.73
CA TRP A 119 8.33 2.12 -8.49
C TRP A 119 7.65 0.77 -8.64
N LEU A 120 6.52 0.71 -9.33
CA LEU A 120 5.80 -0.55 -9.58
C LEU A 120 6.65 -1.52 -10.43
N GLN A 121 7.37 -1.02 -11.44
CA GLN A 121 8.26 -1.83 -12.28
C GLN A 121 9.46 -2.36 -11.50
N ALA A 122 10.09 -1.54 -10.66
CA ALA A 122 11.22 -1.95 -9.84
C ALA A 122 10.86 -3.03 -8.83
N GLY A 123 9.68 -2.97 -8.24
CA GLY A 123 9.15 -4.01 -7.36
C GLY A 123 9.00 -5.38 -8.08
N ARG A 124 8.73 -5.38 -9.40
CA ARG A 124 8.68 -6.60 -10.22
C ARG A 124 10.07 -7.19 -10.52
N ALA A 125 11.04 -6.36 -10.83
CA ALA A 125 12.40 -6.81 -11.13
C ALA A 125 13.02 -7.54 -9.94
N GLY A 126 12.81 -7.02 -8.73
CA GLY A 126 13.27 -7.65 -7.49
C GLY A 126 12.62 -9.02 -7.19
N ARG A 127 11.45 -9.33 -7.77
CA ARG A 127 10.78 -10.64 -7.62
C ARG A 127 11.34 -11.70 -8.58
N ARG A 128 11.69 -11.34 -9.80
CA ARG A 128 12.22 -12.29 -10.80
C ARG A 128 13.57 -12.88 -10.39
N SER A 129 14.42 -12.12 -9.73
CA SER A 129 15.73 -12.59 -9.24
C SER A 129 15.65 -13.59 -8.08
N ALA A 130 14.48 -13.79 -7.47
CA ALA A 130 14.31 -14.67 -6.31
C ALA A 130 13.78 -16.07 -6.66
N HIS A 131 13.35 -16.31 -7.89
CA HIS A 131 12.81 -17.59 -8.35
C HIS A 131 13.76 -18.31 -9.32
N GLY A 132 15.00 -17.82 -9.46
CA GLY A 132 16.02 -18.35 -10.36
C GLY A 132 17.27 -18.90 -9.65
N GLN A 133 17.15 -19.37 -8.43
CA GLN A 133 18.19 -20.17 -7.74
C GLN A 133 17.56 -21.41 -7.12
#